data_448bbe238c3d3fa12cb141963106e882
#
_entry.id   448bbe238c3d3fa12cb141963106e882
#
_cell.length_a   1.000
_cell.length_b   1.000
_cell.length_c   1.000
_cell.angle_alpha   90.00
_cell.angle_beta   90.00
_cell.angle_gamma   90.00
#
_symmetry.space_group_name_H-M   'P 1'
#
loop_
_entity.id
_entity.type
_entity.pdbx_description
1 polymer ?
#
loop_
_entity_poly.entity_id
_entity_poly.type
_entity_poly.pdbx_seq_one_letter_code
_entity_poly.pdbx_strand_id
1 'polypeptide(L)'
;AMKTLYDAMMADPQRKWQEGDIVAMGLDLSTVRRQFKRHFGMLFLELARLTRLRHGFTHLAEGGNVSDAEYEAGFESASAFRDTFAKVTGLAPSQLMQKGVMAIDWIDTPLGPMVAIADDSNLHLLEFVDRKGLAREVEKLYKGCKGQIGFGRPAVMDRLTTQLTEYFTGNRALFDIPIVMHGTEFTKSVWRQLQQIPAGKTMSYGELAKTIGQPTASRAVARANGTNQIAIVIPCHRVIGADGTLTGYAGGLWRKQKLIETELKYR
;
A
#
# COMPACT_ATOMS: atom_id res chain seq x y z
N ALA A 1 7.66 -0.07 -22.23
CA ALA A 1 8.81 -0.38 -21.35
C ALA A 1 8.38 -0.60 -19.89
N MET A 2 7.77 0.40 -19.22
CA MET A 2 7.40 0.30 -17.79
C MET A 2 6.44 -0.85 -17.53
N LYS A 3 5.31 -0.93 -18.26
CA LYS A 3 4.31 -1.99 -18.10
C LYS A 3 4.90 -3.37 -18.33
N THR A 4 5.63 -3.57 -19.41
CA THR A 4 6.27 -4.85 -19.77
C THR A 4 7.18 -5.36 -18.64
N LEU A 5 8.02 -4.48 -18.10
CA LEU A 5 8.96 -4.83 -17.04
C LEU A 5 8.24 -5.07 -15.69
N TYR A 6 7.21 -4.28 -15.40
CA TYR A 6 6.37 -4.46 -14.22
C TYR A 6 5.61 -5.79 -14.27
N ASP A 7 4.97 -6.11 -15.40
CA ASP A 7 4.24 -7.36 -15.58
C ASP A 7 5.18 -8.58 -15.47
N ALA A 8 6.40 -8.48 -16.05
CA ALA A 8 7.41 -9.54 -15.92
C ALA A 8 7.87 -9.74 -14.47
N MET A 9 8.05 -8.65 -13.70
CA MET A 9 8.37 -8.72 -12.28
C MET A 9 7.25 -9.37 -11.46
N MET A 10 5.99 -9.03 -11.76
CA MET A 10 4.84 -9.59 -11.04
C MET A 10 4.57 -11.05 -11.41
N ALA A 11 4.94 -11.47 -12.63
CA ALA A 11 4.86 -12.87 -13.05
C ALA A 11 5.88 -13.77 -12.36
N ASP A 12 7.05 -13.22 -12.00
CA ASP A 12 8.10 -13.92 -11.24
C ASP A 12 8.64 -13.01 -10.12
N PRO A 13 7.92 -12.92 -8.99
CA PRO A 13 8.28 -12.03 -7.88
C PRO A 13 9.60 -12.39 -7.18
N GLN A 14 10.10 -13.62 -7.32
CA GLN A 14 11.34 -14.09 -6.70
C GLN A 14 12.58 -13.76 -7.54
N ARG A 15 12.41 -13.42 -8.81
CA ARG A 15 13.54 -13.17 -9.72
C ARG A 15 14.46 -12.08 -9.18
N LYS A 16 15.76 -12.40 -9.13
CA LYS A 16 16.83 -11.44 -8.84
C LYS A 16 17.14 -10.64 -10.11
N TRP A 17 16.46 -9.53 -10.28
CA TRP A 17 16.64 -8.65 -11.42
C TRP A 17 17.95 -7.89 -11.36
N GLN A 18 18.62 -7.78 -12.53
CA GLN A 18 19.82 -6.98 -12.75
C GLN A 18 19.62 -6.02 -13.94
N GLU A 19 20.48 -5.01 -14.07
CA GLU A 19 20.42 -4.09 -15.23
C GLU A 19 20.59 -4.84 -16.56
N GLY A 20 21.41 -5.90 -16.60
CA GLY A 20 21.57 -6.77 -17.75
C GLY A 20 20.27 -7.43 -18.22
N ASP A 21 19.38 -7.81 -17.31
CA ASP A 21 18.06 -8.38 -17.66
C ASP A 21 17.19 -7.36 -18.40
N ILE A 22 17.23 -6.10 -17.95
CA ILE A 22 16.50 -5.01 -18.56
C ILE A 22 16.99 -4.77 -20.00
N VAL A 23 18.32 -4.76 -20.18
CA VAL A 23 18.95 -4.61 -21.49
C VAL A 23 18.64 -5.79 -22.41
N ALA A 24 18.67 -7.03 -21.86
CA ALA A 24 18.32 -8.26 -22.61
C ALA A 24 16.87 -8.26 -23.10
N MET A 25 15.97 -7.53 -22.45
CA MET A 25 14.59 -7.31 -22.90
C MET A 25 14.48 -6.20 -23.98
N GLY A 26 15.60 -5.65 -24.46
CA GLY A 26 15.63 -4.57 -25.44
C GLY A 26 15.16 -3.22 -24.88
N LEU A 27 15.21 -3.01 -23.55
CA LEU A 27 14.75 -1.81 -22.89
C LEU A 27 15.91 -0.88 -22.54
N ASP A 28 15.74 0.41 -22.81
CA ASP A 28 16.73 1.44 -22.46
C ASP A 28 16.67 1.76 -20.96
N LEU A 29 17.81 1.62 -20.28
CA LEU A 29 17.93 1.82 -18.82
C LEU A 29 17.54 3.23 -18.38
N SER A 30 17.87 4.25 -19.16
CA SER A 30 17.56 5.65 -18.80
C SER A 30 16.07 5.91 -18.85
N THR A 31 15.40 5.35 -19.84
CA THR A 31 13.95 5.40 -20.01
C THR A 31 13.25 4.63 -18.88
N VAL A 32 13.71 3.42 -18.55
CA VAL A 32 13.18 2.62 -17.43
C VAL A 32 13.35 3.38 -16.13
N ARG A 33 14.54 3.89 -15.81
CA ARG A 33 14.80 4.68 -14.59
C ARG A 33 13.84 5.87 -14.47
N ARG A 34 13.70 6.65 -15.55
CA ARG A 34 12.80 7.81 -15.58
C ARG A 34 11.34 7.42 -15.38
N GLN A 35 10.86 6.37 -16.05
CA GLN A 35 9.48 5.91 -15.96
C GLN A 35 9.17 5.36 -14.57
N PHE A 36 10.01 4.51 -14.00
CA PHE A 36 9.81 3.97 -12.66
C PHE A 36 9.87 5.06 -11.59
N LYS A 37 10.85 5.98 -11.67
CA LYS A 37 10.93 7.10 -10.74
C LYS A 37 9.69 8.00 -10.80
N ARG A 38 9.13 8.22 -12.00
CA ARG A 38 7.91 9.02 -12.21
C ARG A 38 6.67 8.32 -11.65
N HIS A 39 6.53 7.01 -11.87
CA HIS A 39 5.33 6.25 -11.51
C HIS A 39 5.35 5.75 -10.07
N PHE A 40 6.45 5.16 -9.64
CA PHE A 40 6.58 4.52 -8.33
C PHE A 40 7.41 5.33 -7.32
N GLY A 41 8.02 6.44 -7.75
CA GLY A 41 8.91 7.23 -6.89
C GLY A 41 10.26 6.57 -6.60
N MET A 42 10.51 5.35 -7.13
CA MET A 42 11.73 4.56 -6.93
C MET A 42 12.19 3.91 -8.24
N LEU A 43 13.37 3.27 -8.23
CA LEU A 43 13.90 2.55 -9.36
C LEU A 43 13.28 1.15 -9.48
N PHE A 44 13.31 0.56 -10.68
CA PHE A 44 12.78 -0.78 -10.92
C PHE A 44 13.45 -1.84 -10.03
N LEU A 45 14.78 -1.87 -9.94
CA LEU A 45 15.48 -2.85 -9.12
C LEU A 45 15.17 -2.70 -7.63
N GLU A 46 14.89 -1.47 -7.18
CA GLU A 46 14.45 -1.21 -5.82
C GLU A 46 13.05 -1.79 -5.57
N LEU A 47 12.11 -1.58 -6.50
CA LEU A 47 10.76 -2.15 -6.43
C LEU A 47 10.81 -3.69 -6.47
N ALA A 48 11.60 -4.28 -7.36
CA ALA A 48 11.80 -5.72 -7.45
C ALA A 48 12.37 -6.32 -6.15
N ARG A 49 13.29 -5.59 -5.49
CA ARG A 49 13.80 -6.00 -4.17
C ARG A 49 12.70 -5.96 -3.10
N LEU A 50 11.85 -4.93 -3.10
CA LEU A 50 10.71 -4.85 -2.18
C LEU A 50 9.71 -5.98 -2.42
N THR A 51 9.46 -6.34 -3.69
CA THR A 51 8.56 -7.45 -4.03
C THR A 51 9.07 -8.79 -3.51
N ARG A 52 10.38 -9.04 -3.58
CA ARG A 52 10.99 -10.24 -2.99
C ARG A 52 10.89 -10.32 -1.47
N LEU A 53 10.82 -9.19 -0.78
CA LEU A 53 10.67 -9.15 0.68
C LEU A 53 9.45 -9.94 1.17
N ARG A 54 8.41 -10.09 0.32
CA ARG A 54 7.23 -10.91 0.59
C ARG A 54 7.58 -12.32 1.07
N HIS A 55 8.54 -12.97 0.41
CA HIS A 55 8.92 -14.36 0.76
C HIS A 55 9.52 -14.43 2.17
N GLY A 56 10.31 -13.43 2.54
CA GLY A 56 10.82 -13.31 3.92
C GLY A 56 9.67 -13.10 4.93
N PHE A 57 8.66 -12.29 4.57
CA PHE A 57 7.45 -12.13 5.41
C PHE A 57 6.70 -13.45 5.59
N THR A 58 6.44 -14.17 4.50
CA THR A 58 5.74 -15.47 4.54
C THR A 58 6.51 -16.46 5.43
N HIS A 59 7.82 -16.59 5.24
CA HIS A 59 8.65 -17.47 6.03
C HIS A 59 8.62 -17.14 7.53
N LEU A 60 8.71 -15.84 7.87
CA LEU A 60 8.62 -15.39 9.26
C LEU A 60 7.22 -15.62 9.85
N ALA A 61 6.16 -15.46 9.06
CA ALA A 61 4.78 -15.71 9.47
C ALA A 61 4.53 -17.21 9.75
N GLU A 62 5.21 -18.10 9.05
CA GLU A 62 5.17 -19.55 9.26
C GLU A 62 6.03 -20.03 10.44
N GLY A 63 6.64 -19.11 11.19
CA GLY A 63 7.46 -19.43 12.35
C GLY A 63 8.94 -19.66 12.05
N GLY A 64 9.37 -19.35 10.83
CA GLY A 64 10.76 -19.41 10.42
C GLY A 64 11.64 -18.37 11.12
N ASN A 65 12.94 -18.56 11.08
CA ASN A 65 13.89 -17.61 11.63
C ASN A 65 14.32 -16.56 10.58
N VAL A 66 14.95 -15.47 11.05
CA VAL A 66 15.35 -14.35 10.19
C VAL A 66 16.38 -14.75 9.14
N SER A 67 17.29 -15.69 9.47
CA SER A 67 18.34 -16.12 8.53
C SER A 67 17.77 -16.91 7.34
N ASP A 68 16.78 -17.77 7.61
CA ASP A 68 16.11 -18.52 6.56
C ASP A 68 15.20 -17.59 5.74
N ALA A 69 14.51 -16.65 6.38
CA ALA A 69 13.69 -15.62 5.70
C ALA A 69 14.53 -14.78 4.72
N GLU A 70 15.75 -14.43 5.09
CA GLU A 70 16.70 -13.73 4.23
C GLU A 70 17.07 -14.56 2.99
N TYR A 71 17.39 -15.83 3.20
CA TYR A 71 17.75 -16.77 2.12
C TYR A 71 16.55 -16.96 1.16
N GLU A 72 15.36 -17.24 1.68
CA GLU A 72 14.14 -17.42 0.92
C GLU A 72 13.74 -16.17 0.11
N ALA A 73 13.96 -14.99 0.68
CA ALA A 73 13.75 -13.72 -0.03
C ALA A 73 14.86 -13.41 -1.05
N GLY A 74 15.89 -14.27 -1.12
CA GLY A 74 16.99 -14.17 -2.08
C GLY A 74 17.84 -12.91 -1.93
N PHE A 75 18.05 -12.43 -0.70
CA PHE A 75 18.94 -11.31 -0.42
C PHE A 75 20.40 -11.78 -0.39
N GLU A 76 21.30 -10.85 -0.67
CA GLU A 76 22.75 -11.13 -0.74
C GLU A 76 23.41 -11.14 0.64
N SER A 77 22.75 -10.55 1.63
CA SER A 77 23.23 -10.47 3.01
C SER A 77 22.11 -10.18 4.00
N ALA A 78 22.31 -10.62 5.25
CA ALA A 78 21.41 -10.35 6.38
C ALA A 78 21.18 -8.86 6.60
N SER A 79 22.19 -8.02 6.39
CA SER A 79 22.02 -6.56 6.50
C SER A 79 21.10 -6.02 5.41
N ALA A 80 21.29 -6.43 4.14
CA ALA A 80 20.47 -5.98 3.03
C ALA A 80 18.97 -6.35 3.20
N PHE A 81 18.69 -7.53 3.75
CA PHE A 81 17.34 -7.96 4.11
C PHE A 81 16.76 -7.08 5.23
N ARG A 82 17.49 -6.94 6.35
CA ARG A 82 17.06 -6.13 7.50
C ARG A 82 16.84 -4.66 7.12
N ASP A 83 17.72 -4.07 6.32
CA ASP A 83 17.59 -2.69 5.86
C ASP A 83 16.34 -2.51 4.96
N THR A 84 16.09 -3.48 4.07
CA THR A 84 14.91 -3.44 3.20
C THR A 84 13.63 -3.65 4.00
N PHE A 85 13.63 -4.56 4.97
CA PHE A 85 12.53 -4.80 5.88
C PHE A 85 12.21 -3.54 6.71
N ALA A 86 13.24 -2.94 7.32
CA ALA A 86 13.10 -1.70 8.10
C ALA A 86 12.66 -0.50 7.23
N LYS A 87 13.07 -0.45 5.98
CA LYS A 87 12.60 0.58 5.03
C LYS A 87 11.10 0.53 4.81
N VAL A 88 10.50 -0.66 4.78
CA VAL A 88 9.05 -0.86 4.62
C VAL A 88 8.31 -0.69 5.93
N THR A 89 8.78 -1.34 6.99
CA THR A 89 8.05 -1.46 8.25
C THR A 89 8.45 -0.43 9.31
N GLY A 90 9.60 0.22 9.17
CA GLY A 90 10.20 1.03 10.23
C GLY A 90 10.77 0.21 11.40
N LEU A 91 10.71 -1.13 11.32
CA LEU A 91 11.07 -2.04 12.40
C LEU A 91 12.10 -3.06 11.91
N ALA A 92 12.94 -3.56 12.81
CA ALA A 92 13.74 -4.73 12.52
C ALA A 92 12.86 -6.00 12.56
N PRO A 93 13.16 -7.06 11.76
CA PRO A 93 12.40 -8.31 11.81
C PRO A 93 12.28 -8.91 13.22
N SER A 94 13.36 -8.79 14.02
CA SER A 94 13.42 -9.28 15.41
C SER A 94 12.53 -8.50 16.39
N GLN A 95 12.00 -7.33 16.01
CA GLN A 95 11.06 -6.57 16.84
C GLN A 95 9.63 -7.08 16.69
N LEU A 96 9.33 -7.82 15.63
CA LEU A 96 8.01 -8.42 15.43
C LEU A 96 7.94 -9.77 16.12
N MET A 97 6.80 -10.03 16.76
CA MET A 97 6.54 -11.28 17.48
C MET A 97 6.07 -12.37 16.50
N GLN A 98 6.15 -13.62 16.90
CA GLN A 98 5.48 -14.70 16.16
C GLN A 98 3.95 -14.57 16.25
N LYS A 99 3.43 -14.07 17.37
CA LYS A 99 2.03 -13.75 17.57
C LYS A 99 1.90 -12.50 18.44
N GLY A 100 1.19 -11.51 17.96
CA GLY A 100 0.93 -10.23 18.65
C GLY A 100 -0.56 -9.97 18.81
N VAL A 101 -0.89 -8.85 19.45
CA VAL A 101 -2.27 -8.32 19.52
C VAL A 101 -2.74 -7.84 18.14
N MET A 102 -1.80 -7.35 17.33
CA MET A 102 -2.01 -7.07 15.92
C MET A 102 -1.10 -7.97 15.08
N ALA A 103 -1.54 -8.31 13.90
CA ALA A 103 -0.75 -9.04 12.90
C ALA A 103 -0.43 -8.14 11.72
N ILE A 104 0.78 -8.31 11.17
CA ILE A 104 1.22 -7.69 9.93
C ILE A 104 1.37 -8.76 8.86
N ASP A 105 0.85 -8.49 7.65
CA ASP A 105 1.01 -9.37 6.51
C ASP A 105 1.09 -8.60 5.20
N TRP A 106 1.50 -9.31 4.16
CA TRP A 106 1.69 -8.83 2.81
C TRP A 106 0.48 -9.18 1.94
N ILE A 107 0.02 -8.23 1.12
CA ILE A 107 -1.11 -8.45 0.21
C ILE A 107 -0.69 -8.02 -1.20
N ASP A 108 -0.78 -8.93 -2.15
CA ASP A 108 -0.55 -8.62 -3.56
C ASP A 108 -1.79 -8.01 -4.20
N THR A 109 -1.57 -7.00 -5.02
CA THR A 109 -2.61 -6.37 -5.84
C THR A 109 -2.11 -6.12 -7.26
N PRO A 110 -3.00 -5.98 -8.25
CA PRO A 110 -2.61 -5.59 -9.62
C PRO A 110 -1.90 -4.24 -9.71
N LEU A 111 -2.00 -3.41 -8.67
CA LEU A 111 -1.35 -2.10 -8.59
C LEU A 111 -0.06 -2.10 -7.76
N GLY A 112 0.39 -3.27 -7.35
CA GLY A 112 1.59 -3.48 -6.56
C GLY A 112 1.29 -4.05 -5.17
N PRO A 113 2.34 -4.50 -4.49
CA PRO A 113 2.21 -5.10 -3.18
C PRO A 113 1.84 -4.06 -2.12
N MET A 114 1.06 -4.50 -1.14
CA MET A 114 0.62 -3.73 0.01
C MET A 114 1.00 -4.45 1.32
N VAL A 115 1.11 -3.68 2.39
CA VAL A 115 1.20 -4.19 3.76
C VAL A 115 -0.14 -3.90 4.45
N ALA A 116 -0.67 -4.89 5.14
CA ALA A 116 -1.82 -4.77 6.01
C ALA A 116 -1.44 -5.00 7.47
N ILE A 117 -2.06 -4.26 8.39
CA ILE A 117 -2.00 -4.52 9.82
C ILE A 117 -3.43 -4.61 10.33
N ALA A 118 -3.74 -5.69 11.04
CA ALA A 118 -5.06 -5.94 11.59
C ALA A 118 -4.97 -6.62 12.96
N ASP A 119 -5.99 -6.41 13.80
CA ASP A 119 -6.30 -7.30 14.92
C ASP A 119 -7.27 -8.42 14.46
N ASP A 120 -7.78 -9.20 15.37
CA ASP A 120 -8.70 -10.31 15.02
C ASP A 120 -10.01 -9.84 14.35
N SER A 121 -10.38 -8.59 14.52
CA SER A 121 -11.68 -8.06 14.10
C SER A 121 -11.59 -6.90 13.11
N ASN A 122 -10.54 -6.10 13.15
CA ASN A 122 -10.47 -4.82 12.44
C ASN A 122 -9.18 -4.66 11.67
N LEU A 123 -9.27 -3.97 10.53
CA LEU A 123 -8.13 -3.49 9.76
C LEU A 123 -7.68 -2.13 10.30
N HIS A 124 -6.41 -1.98 10.59
CA HIS A 124 -5.78 -0.76 11.11
C HIS A 124 -4.94 -0.02 10.07
N LEU A 125 -4.36 -0.76 9.12
CA LEU A 125 -3.52 -0.21 8.05
C LEU A 125 -3.66 -1.07 6.80
N LEU A 126 -3.70 -0.42 5.65
CA LEU A 126 -3.54 -1.02 4.33
C LEU A 126 -2.86 -0.01 3.42
N GLU A 127 -1.62 -0.27 3.01
CA GLU A 127 -0.88 0.71 2.25
C GLU A 127 0.16 0.07 1.33
N PHE A 128 0.44 0.72 0.18
CA PHE A 128 1.45 0.24 -0.76
C PHE A 128 2.85 0.30 -0.14
N VAL A 129 3.66 -0.74 -0.38
CA VAL A 129 5.00 -0.89 0.21
C VAL A 129 5.99 0.21 -0.16
N ASP A 130 5.77 0.87 -1.29
CA ASP A 130 6.58 1.97 -1.81
C ASP A 130 6.08 3.36 -1.36
N ARG A 131 5.00 3.43 -0.58
CA ARG A 131 4.49 4.71 -0.08
C ARG A 131 5.46 5.36 0.89
N LYS A 132 5.82 6.60 0.60
CA LYS A 132 6.57 7.43 1.55
C LYS A 132 5.78 7.60 2.85
N GLY A 133 6.37 7.22 3.96
CA GLY A 133 5.75 7.32 5.27
C GLY A 133 5.07 6.05 5.78
N LEU A 134 5.02 4.95 5.01
CA LEU A 134 4.52 3.66 5.48
C LEU A 134 5.23 3.23 6.77
N ALA A 135 6.56 3.22 6.77
CA ALA A 135 7.38 2.87 7.94
C ALA A 135 6.95 3.65 9.20
N ARG A 136 6.74 4.97 9.06
CA ARG A 136 6.29 5.81 10.18
C ARG A 136 4.89 5.46 10.68
N GLU A 137 3.98 5.06 9.79
CA GLU A 137 2.63 4.64 10.19
C GLU A 137 2.67 3.30 10.92
N VAL A 138 3.49 2.34 10.45
CA VAL A 138 3.71 1.06 11.13
C VAL A 138 4.33 1.29 12.53
N GLU A 139 5.38 2.13 12.63
CA GLU A 139 5.98 2.49 13.92
C GLU A 139 4.97 3.10 14.92
N LYS A 140 4.04 3.93 14.44
CA LYS A 140 3.00 4.50 15.31
C LYS A 140 2.08 3.42 15.85
N LEU A 141 1.63 2.49 15.00
CA LEU A 141 0.81 1.36 15.44
C LEU A 141 1.58 0.46 16.41
N TYR A 142 2.85 0.16 16.11
CA TYR A 142 3.73 -0.62 16.98
C TYR A 142 3.87 0.00 18.38
N LYS A 143 4.10 1.31 18.45
CA LYS A 143 4.16 2.04 19.73
C LYS A 143 2.80 2.07 20.42
N GLY A 144 1.72 2.24 19.68
CA GLY A 144 0.35 2.29 20.19
C GLY A 144 -0.09 0.98 20.83
N CYS A 145 0.32 -0.16 20.30
CA CYS A 145 0.07 -1.49 20.86
C CYS A 145 1.22 -2.01 21.76
N LYS A 146 2.10 -1.12 22.24
CA LYS A 146 3.23 -1.45 23.14
C LYS A 146 4.17 -2.53 22.59
N GLY A 147 4.45 -2.49 21.28
CA GLY A 147 5.34 -3.43 20.62
C GLY A 147 4.69 -4.79 20.28
N GLN A 148 3.39 -4.93 20.41
CA GLN A 148 2.69 -6.21 20.24
C GLN A 148 2.15 -6.36 18.79
N ILE A 149 2.99 -6.12 17.79
CA ILE A 149 2.74 -6.54 16.41
C ILE A 149 3.52 -7.82 16.15
N GLY A 150 2.83 -8.83 15.63
CA GLY A 150 3.42 -10.09 15.21
C GLY A 150 3.16 -10.37 13.74
N PHE A 151 3.83 -11.41 13.23
CA PHE A 151 3.48 -11.96 11.93
C PHE A 151 2.18 -12.74 12.02
N GLY A 152 1.37 -12.71 10.97
CA GLY A 152 0.16 -13.52 10.92
C GLY A 152 -0.91 -12.93 10.02
N ARG A 153 -1.96 -13.72 9.85
CA ARG A 153 -3.06 -13.42 8.93
C ARG A 153 -4.40 -13.71 9.59
N PRO A 154 -4.94 -12.78 10.40
CA PRO A 154 -6.27 -12.93 10.98
C PRO A 154 -7.35 -12.93 9.88
N ALA A 155 -8.52 -13.52 10.16
CA ALA A 155 -9.60 -13.71 9.20
C ALA A 155 -10.07 -12.43 8.51
N VAL A 156 -9.93 -11.27 9.15
CA VAL A 156 -10.23 -9.98 8.52
C VAL A 156 -9.30 -9.68 7.32
N MET A 157 -8.05 -10.17 7.33
CA MET A 157 -7.13 -10.02 6.19
C MET A 157 -7.50 -10.96 5.03
N ASP A 158 -8.03 -12.14 5.30
CA ASP A 158 -8.53 -13.04 4.25
C ASP A 158 -9.76 -12.44 3.57
N ARG A 159 -10.69 -11.89 4.36
CA ARG A 159 -11.82 -11.12 3.83
C ARG A 159 -11.35 -9.94 2.98
N LEU A 160 -10.38 -9.18 3.47
CA LEU A 160 -9.79 -8.05 2.74
C LEU A 160 -9.21 -8.50 1.40
N THR A 161 -8.42 -9.57 1.38
CA THR A 161 -7.81 -10.10 0.16
C THR A 161 -8.87 -10.55 -0.86
N THR A 162 -9.91 -11.25 -0.39
CA THR A 162 -11.04 -11.65 -1.23
C THR A 162 -11.74 -10.41 -1.82
N GLN A 163 -12.06 -9.42 -1.00
CA GLN A 163 -12.74 -8.21 -1.44
C GLN A 163 -11.86 -7.33 -2.36
N LEU A 164 -10.55 -7.28 -2.16
CA LEU A 164 -9.63 -6.62 -3.09
C LEU A 164 -9.60 -7.33 -4.45
N THR A 165 -9.59 -8.66 -4.47
CA THR A 165 -9.67 -9.44 -5.71
C THR A 165 -10.98 -9.16 -6.45
N GLU A 166 -12.11 -9.18 -5.77
CA GLU A 166 -13.41 -8.85 -6.33
C GLU A 166 -13.47 -7.40 -6.86
N TYR A 167 -12.89 -6.46 -6.12
CA TYR A 167 -12.80 -5.06 -6.53
C TYR A 167 -12.01 -4.89 -7.84
N PHE A 168 -10.83 -5.49 -7.94
CA PHE A 168 -10.00 -5.38 -9.14
C PHE A 168 -10.57 -6.13 -10.35
N THR A 169 -11.36 -7.18 -10.13
CA THR A 169 -12.05 -7.91 -11.21
C THR A 169 -13.38 -7.27 -11.62
N GLY A 170 -13.85 -6.23 -10.90
CA GLY A 170 -15.07 -5.52 -11.23
C GLY A 170 -16.33 -6.12 -10.62
N ASN A 171 -16.21 -7.01 -9.65
CA ASN A 171 -17.32 -7.70 -8.99
C ASN A 171 -17.74 -7.06 -7.66
N ARG A 172 -16.99 -6.06 -7.17
CA ARG A 172 -17.26 -5.37 -5.90
C ARG A 172 -16.96 -3.89 -5.98
N ALA A 173 -17.94 -3.06 -5.64
CA ALA A 173 -17.81 -1.61 -5.56
C ALA A 173 -17.58 -1.07 -4.14
N LEU A 174 -17.97 -1.84 -3.12
CA LEU A 174 -17.93 -1.42 -1.71
C LEU A 174 -17.20 -2.46 -0.86
N PHE A 175 -16.39 -1.97 0.05
CA PHE A 175 -15.70 -2.80 1.05
C PHE A 175 -16.55 -2.92 2.32
N ASP A 176 -16.63 -4.12 2.84
CA ASP A 176 -17.36 -4.53 4.03
C ASP A 176 -16.36 -5.05 5.09
N ILE A 177 -15.29 -4.29 5.30
CA ILE A 177 -14.21 -4.60 6.23
C ILE A 177 -14.33 -3.67 7.44
N PRO A 178 -14.43 -4.18 8.67
CA PRO A 178 -14.34 -3.36 9.86
C PRO A 178 -12.97 -2.68 9.94
N ILE A 179 -12.96 -1.37 10.17
CA ILE A 179 -11.73 -0.57 10.19
C ILE A 179 -11.60 0.24 11.47
N VAL A 180 -10.37 0.46 11.92
CA VAL A 180 -10.05 1.42 12.98
C VAL A 180 -9.24 2.57 12.39
N MET A 181 -9.77 3.78 12.51
CA MET A 181 -9.14 5.00 12.02
C MET A 181 -8.25 5.62 13.09
N HIS A 182 -6.94 5.72 12.83
CA HIS A 182 -5.96 6.37 13.72
C HIS A 182 -5.68 7.80 13.28
N GLY A 183 -6.46 8.75 13.73
CA GLY A 183 -6.35 10.16 13.36
C GLY A 183 -7.03 11.09 14.37
N THR A 184 -6.87 12.40 14.16
CA THR A 184 -7.63 13.42 14.89
C THR A 184 -9.11 13.32 14.48
N GLU A 185 -10.02 13.88 15.28
CA GLU A 185 -11.46 13.86 14.92
C GLU A 185 -11.73 14.58 13.59
N PHE A 186 -11.01 15.66 13.30
CA PHE A 186 -11.08 16.28 11.98
C PHE A 186 -10.65 15.32 10.86
N THR A 187 -9.51 14.63 11.02
CA THR A 187 -9.04 13.67 10.03
C THR A 187 -10.03 12.52 9.83
N LYS A 188 -10.56 11.98 10.92
CA LYS A 188 -11.58 10.93 10.88
C LYS A 188 -12.88 11.40 10.22
N SER A 189 -13.30 12.65 10.44
CA SER A 189 -14.49 13.21 9.76
C SER A 189 -14.29 13.27 8.25
N VAL A 190 -13.11 13.66 7.78
CA VAL A 190 -12.75 13.63 6.37
C VAL A 190 -12.80 12.19 5.84
N TRP A 191 -12.18 11.22 6.53
CA TRP A 191 -12.14 9.83 6.08
C TRP A 191 -13.52 9.17 6.06
N ARG A 192 -14.38 9.46 7.04
CA ARG A 192 -15.80 9.01 7.01
C ARG A 192 -16.53 9.57 5.79
N GLN A 193 -16.30 10.83 5.45
CA GLN A 193 -16.91 11.44 4.28
C GLN A 193 -16.37 10.88 2.95
N LEU A 194 -15.08 10.50 2.89
CA LEU A 194 -14.53 9.80 1.73
C LEU A 194 -15.27 8.51 1.43
N GLN A 195 -15.63 7.74 2.45
CA GLN A 195 -16.38 6.48 2.30
C GLN A 195 -17.80 6.68 1.74
N GLN A 196 -18.34 7.90 1.81
CA GLN A 196 -19.65 8.23 1.23
C GLN A 196 -19.57 8.56 -0.28
N ILE A 197 -18.39 8.77 -0.84
CA ILE A 197 -18.24 9.01 -2.27
C ILE A 197 -18.41 7.66 -3.01
N PRO A 198 -19.44 7.52 -3.88
CA PRO A 198 -19.68 6.25 -4.56
C PRO A 198 -18.53 5.88 -5.50
N ALA A 199 -18.32 4.57 -5.73
CA ALA A 199 -17.40 4.09 -6.74
C ALA A 199 -17.75 4.65 -8.13
N GLY A 200 -16.74 5.00 -8.91
CA GLY A 200 -16.89 5.65 -10.22
C GLY A 200 -17.31 7.12 -10.16
N LYS A 201 -17.47 7.71 -8.99
CA LYS A 201 -17.66 9.14 -8.81
C LYS A 201 -16.41 9.78 -8.21
N THR A 202 -16.23 11.07 -8.53
CA THR A 202 -15.14 11.88 -7.98
C THR A 202 -15.71 13.15 -7.36
N MET A 203 -14.97 13.74 -6.44
CA MET A 203 -15.32 14.97 -5.73
C MET A 203 -14.07 15.85 -5.64
N SER A 204 -14.25 17.17 -5.69
CA SER A 204 -13.12 18.07 -5.44
C SER A 204 -12.84 18.25 -3.94
N TYR A 205 -11.61 18.68 -3.59
CA TYR A 205 -11.29 19.00 -2.19
C TYR A 205 -12.18 20.10 -1.61
N GLY A 206 -12.63 21.04 -2.44
CA GLY A 206 -13.56 22.11 -2.01
C GLY A 206 -14.96 21.59 -1.72
N GLU A 207 -15.48 20.70 -2.55
CA GLU A 207 -16.77 20.03 -2.30
C GLU A 207 -16.69 19.18 -1.04
N LEU A 208 -15.63 18.37 -0.87
CA LEU A 208 -15.43 17.59 0.34
C LEU A 208 -15.36 18.48 1.60
N ALA A 209 -14.72 19.65 1.51
CA ALA A 209 -14.69 20.61 2.62
C ALA A 209 -16.09 21.15 2.97
N LYS A 210 -16.92 21.39 1.97
CA LYS A 210 -18.34 21.81 2.17
C LYS A 210 -19.15 20.72 2.85
N THR A 211 -19.00 19.44 2.44
CA THR A 211 -19.78 18.33 3.01
C THR A 211 -19.48 18.09 4.48
N ILE A 212 -18.25 18.39 4.95
CA ILE A 212 -17.90 18.30 6.38
C ILE A 212 -18.19 19.59 7.16
N GLY A 213 -18.91 20.55 6.57
CA GLY A 213 -19.29 21.80 7.21
C GLY A 213 -18.16 22.83 7.37
N GLN A 214 -17.04 22.66 6.64
CA GLN A 214 -15.86 23.53 6.72
C GLN A 214 -15.41 24.05 5.33
N PRO A 215 -16.21 24.85 4.64
CA PRO A 215 -16.02 25.20 3.22
C PRO A 215 -14.67 25.90 2.93
N THR A 216 -14.07 26.55 3.92
CA THR A 216 -12.76 27.22 3.79
C THR A 216 -11.56 26.32 4.07
N ALA A 217 -11.79 25.08 4.53
CA ALA A 217 -10.74 24.16 4.99
C ALA A 217 -10.14 23.27 3.89
N SER A 218 -10.27 23.59 2.60
CA SER A 218 -9.84 22.73 1.48
C SER A 218 -8.39 22.23 1.61
N ARG A 219 -7.44 23.06 2.09
CA ARG A 219 -6.05 22.65 2.31
C ARG A 219 -5.91 21.65 3.45
N ALA A 220 -6.65 21.83 4.54
CA ALA A 220 -6.65 20.91 5.67
C ALA A 220 -7.29 19.56 5.28
N VAL A 221 -8.37 19.60 4.50
CA VAL A 221 -9.01 18.42 3.90
C VAL A 221 -8.04 17.68 2.99
N ALA A 222 -7.31 18.38 2.10
CA ALA A 222 -6.32 17.76 1.23
C ALA A 222 -5.20 17.07 2.04
N ARG A 223 -4.76 17.68 3.13
CA ARG A 223 -3.77 17.07 4.03
C ARG A 223 -4.33 15.85 4.74
N ALA A 224 -5.56 15.92 5.26
CA ALA A 224 -6.23 14.76 5.88
C ALA A 224 -6.45 13.62 4.89
N ASN A 225 -6.86 13.92 3.64
CA ASN A 225 -6.96 12.96 2.55
C ASN A 225 -5.62 12.25 2.28
N GLY A 226 -4.51 13.01 2.26
CA GLY A 226 -3.16 12.47 2.02
C GLY A 226 -2.59 11.66 3.19
N THR A 227 -3.18 11.73 4.38
CA THR A 227 -2.78 10.93 5.56
C THR A 227 -3.63 9.67 5.75
N ASN A 228 -4.46 9.32 4.77
CA ASN A 228 -5.20 8.05 4.80
C ASN A 228 -4.25 6.87 4.97
N GLN A 229 -4.58 5.99 5.92
CA GLN A 229 -3.78 4.82 6.30
C GLN A 229 -4.37 3.51 5.79
N ILE A 230 -5.56 3.55 5.20
CA ILE A 230 -6.29 2.36 4.71
C ILE A 230 -6.65 2.61 3.24
N ALA A 231 -5.63 2.59 2.40
CA ALA A 231 -5.78 2.89 0.97
C ALA A 231 -6.79 1.95 0.30
N ILE A 232 -7.49 2.42 -0.71
CA ILE A 232 -8.55 1.73 -1.46
C ILE A 232 -9.83 1.59 -0.63
N VAL A 233 -9.79 0.99 0.55
CA VAL A 233 -10.96 0.80 1.44
C VAL A 233 -11.52 2.15 1.88
N ILE A 234 -10.65 3.10 2.28
CA ILE A 234 -11.01 4.50 2.40
C ILE A 234 -10.61 5.18 1.08
N PRO A 235 -11.57 5.57 0.24
CA PRO A 235 -11.29 5.88 -1.17
C PRO A 235 -10.77 7.31 -1.38
N CYS A 236 -9.62 7.65 -0.80
CA CYS A 236 -8.97 8.94 -0.98
C CYS A 236 -8.58 9.24 -2.44
N HIS A 237 -8.51 8.21 -3.29
CA HIS A 237 -8.30 8.34 -4.72
C HIS A 237 -9.48 9.01 -5.46
N ARG A 238 -10.70 9.02 -4.90
CA ARG A 238 -11.90 9.65 -5.50
C ARG A 238 -11.90 11.18 -5.37
N VAL A 239 -10.93 11.78 -4.64
CA VAL A 239 -10.84 13.24 -4.51
C VAL A 239 -9.82 13.81 -5.48
N ILE A 240 -10.24 14.77 -6.32
CA ILE A 240 -9.46 15.35 -7.43
C ILE A 240 -9.37 16.88 -7.31
N GLY A 241 -8.60 17.51 -8.18
CA GLY A 241 -8.57 18.98 -8.30
C GLY A 241 -9.92 19.54 -8.74
N ALA A 242 -10.19 20.80 -8.41
CA ALA A 242 -11.44 21.48 -8.83
C ALA A 242 -11.53 21.64 -10.36
N ASP A 243 -10.40 21.62 -11.04
CA ASP A 243 -10.27 21.66 -12.51
C ASP A 243 -10.32 20.25 -13.15
N GLY A 244 -10.63 19.21 -12.36
CA GLY A 244 -10.64 17.81 -12.80
C GLY A 244 -9.26 17.14 -12.87
N THR A 245 -8.18 17.83 -12.54
CA THR A 245 -6.84 17.26 -12.60
C THR A 245 -6.60 16.26 -11.46
N LEU A 246 -5.80 15.23 -11.76
CA LEU A 246 -5.35 14.27 -10.76
C LEU A 246 -4.25 14.88 -9.91
N THR A 247 -4.53 15.14 -8.64
CA THR A 247 -3.59 15.69 -7.67
C THR A 247 -3.58 14.87 -6.38
N GLY A 248 -2.49 14.91 -5.65
CA GLY A 248 -2.40 14.48 -4.26
C GLY A 248 -2.84 13.03 -4.00
N TYR A 249 -2.00 12.06 -4.35
CA TYR A 249 -2.18 10.67 -3.92
C TYR A 249 -0.88 10.08 -3.40
N ALA A 250 -0.88 9.60 -2.17
CA ALA A 250 0.33 9.12 -1.51
C ALA A 250 0.91 7.85 -2.18
N GLY A 251 0.06 7.02 -2.77
CA GLY A 251 0.44 5.85 -3.57
C GLY A 251 0.86 6.15 -5.01
N GLY A 252 0.96 7.45 -5.41
CA GLY A 252 1.33 7.85 -6.76
C GLY A 252 0.12 8.08 -7.70
N LEU A 253 0.19 9.13 -8.52
CA LEU A 253 -0.93 9.55 -9.39
C LEU A 253 -1.34 8.48 -10.41
N TRP A 254 -0.41 7.64 -10.87
CA TRP A 254 -0.74 6.55 -11.79
C TRP A 254 -1.69 5.51 -11.14
N ARG A 255 -1.49 5.18 -9.84
CA ARG A 255 -2.42 4.30 -9.10
C ARG A 255 -3.78 4.97 -8.92
N LYS A 256 -3.78 6.26 -8.59
CA LYS A 256 -5.01 7.03 -8.48
C LYS A 256 -5.81 6.96 -9.79
N GLN A 257 -5.15 7.19 -10.92
CA GLN A 257 -5.77 7.05 -12.23
C GLN A 257 -6.31 5.64 -12.45
N LYS A 258 -5.52 4.60 -12.16
CA LYS A 258 -5.94 3.20 -12.35
C LYS A 258 -7.10 2.80 -11.46
N LEU A 259 -7.15 3.27 -10.21
CA LEU A 259 -8.28 3.04 -9.31
C LEU A 259 -9.55 3.70 -9.85
N ILE A 260 -9.48 4.96 -10.29
CA ILE A 260 -10.61 5.65 -10.91
C ILE A 260 -11.06 4.93 -12.18
N GLU A 261 -10.15 4.52 -13.06
CA GLU A 261 -10.46 3.74 -14.27
C GLU A 261 -11.13 2.40 -13.93
N THR A 262 -10.66 1.70 -12.90
CA THR A 262 -11.25 0.44 -12.44
C THR A 262 -12.69 0.67 -11.99
N GLU A 263 -12.94 1.78 -11.29
CA GLU A 263 -14.26 2.11 -10.75
C GLU A 263 -15.26 2.64 -11.81
N LEU A 264 -14.81 3.03 -12.99
CA LEU A 264 -15.73 3.41 -14.08
C LEU A 264 -16.68 2.28 -14.49
N LYS A 265 -16.33 1.03 -14.18
CA LYS A 265 -17.18 -0.16 -14.40
C LYS A 265 -18.46 -0.17 -13.53
N TYR A 266 -18.48 0.65 -12.48
CA TYR A 266 -19.59 0.72 -11.51
C TYR A 266 -20.51 1.93 -11.73
N ARG A 267 -20.39 2.61 -12.86
CA ARG A 267 -21.25 3.73 -13.24
C ARG A 267 -22.61 3.29 -13.73
#